data_8353134700689d4e6b4a2c61002652fe
#
_entry.id   8353134700689d4e6b4a2c61002652fe
#
_cell.length_a   1.000
_cell.length_b   1.000
_cell.length_c   1.000
_cell.angle_alpha   90.00
_cell.angle_beta   90.00
_cell.angle_gamma   90.00
#
_symmetry.space_group_name_H-M   'P 1'
#
loop_
_entity.id
_entity.type
_entity.pdbx_description
1 polymer ?
#
loop_
_entity_poly.entity_id
_entity_poly.type
_entity_poly.pdbx_seq_one_letter_code
_entity_poly.pdbx_strand_id
1 'polypeptide(L)'
;WLTQASVKRETVFLLGFGLRMSAEDVSDFLTRVLKEQDFDFHNPEEVIYWYCYSKQLPYSKAEEYKENYKSMEPAADKGKVAEVISGDFTIDTEEKLLKYLACLKAGWDDPMNEKSQAFQEFLRLLEHAKQIIAAMYQKDEEEKGRDKVWKPENITPSDLEKVICNGIPINKMGNLKKMSASILAKHFSQKRFSRQRITNILNHKFPVERFDLLTLEFFIVSQEMEDDDPYDRYHHFIEEAQRILKKCGMSEIYIVNPYECFLLMCLLTDCPLAVFSEIWEMSYEENGEEE
;
A
#
# COMPACT_ATOMS: atom_id res chain seq x y z
N TRP A 1 -21.16 -19.72 -2.75
CA TRP A 1 -21.25 -18.29 -2.51
C TRP A 1 -21.45 -17.94 -1.04
N LEU A 2 -22.57 -18.34 -0.44
CA LEU A 2 -22.82 -18.14 1.01
C LEU A 2 -21.90 -18.98 1.93
N THR A 3 -21.14 -19.91 1.37
CA THR A 3 -20.22 -20.78 2.09
C THR A 3 -18.73 -20.42 1.86
N GLN A 4 -18.44 -19.41 1.07
CA GLN A 4 -17.06 -18.94 0.85
C GLN A 4 -16.62 -18.05 2.01
N ALA A 5 -15.40 -18.27 2.49
CA ALA A 5 -14.81 -17.50 3.59
C ALA A 5 -14.48 -16.03 3.22
N SER A 6 -14.43 -15.70 1.93
CA SER A 6 -14.23 -14.34 1.42
C SER A 6 -14.91 -14.14 0.08
N VAL A 7 -15.40 -12.93 -0.17
CA VAL A 7 -15.96 -12.48 -1.45
C VAL A 7 -14.88 -11.67 -2.16
N LYS A 8 -14.68 -11.90 -3.46
CA LYS A 8 -13.72 -11.12 -4.24
C LYS A 8 -14.25 -9.71 -4.50
N ARG A 9 -13.34 -8.75 -4.59
CA ARG A 9 -13.63 -7.34 -4.88
C ARG A 9 -14.50 -7.16 -6.14
N GLU A 10 -14.18 -7.86 -7.22
CA GLU A 10 -14.96 -7.82 -8.47
C GLU A 10 -16.40 -8.32 -8.27
N THR A 11 -16.61 -9.29 -7.39
CA THR A 11 -17.94 -9.80 -7.07
C THR A 11 -18.78 -8.75 -6.35
N VAL A 12 -18.16 -7.93 -5.49
CA VAL A 12 -18.86 -6.83 -4.80
C VAL A 12 -19.34 -5.79 -5.83
N PHE A 13 -18.52 -5.44 -6.78
CA PHE A 13 -18.94 -4.52 -7.85
C PHE A 13 -20.12 -5.07 -8.65
N LEU A 14 -20.11 -6.33 -9.04
CA LEU A 14 -21.25 -6.93 -9.75
C LEU A 14 -22.52 -6.97 -8.88
N LEU A 15 -22.37 -7.26 -7.58
CA LEU A 15 -23.48 -7.22 -6.63
C LEU A 15 -24.06 -5.81 -6.48
N GLY A 16 -23.20 -4.80 -6.41
CA GLY A 16 -23.61 -3.41 -6.33
C GLY A 16 -24.57 -3.03 -7.47
N PHE A 17 -24.28 -3.43 -8.70
CA PHE A 17 -25.19 -3.23 -9.82
C PHE A 17 -26.47 -4.07 -9.69
N GLY A 18 -26.35 -5.33 -9.33
CA GLY A 18 -27.49 -6.24 -9.19
C GLY A 18 -28.48 -5.82 -8.11
N LEU A 19 -27.99 -5.25 -7.02
CA LEU A 19 -28.75 -4.78 -5.86
C LEU A 19 -29.09 -3.29 -5.93
N ARG A 20 -28.66 -2.57 -6.98
CA ARG A 20 -28.81 -1.12 -7.14
C ARG A 20 -28.27 -0.32 -5.95
N MET A 21 -27.12 -0.71 -5.46
CA MET A 21 -26.43 -0.03 -4.38
C MET A 21 -25.96 1.36 -4.84
N SER A 22 -25.89 2.31 -3.91
CA SER A 22 -25.22 3.59 -4.13
C SER A 22 -23.70 3.44 -4.11
N ALA A 23 -22.95 4.45 -4.53
CA ALA A 23 -21.50 4.47 -4.40
C ALA A 23 -21.07 4.36 -2.92
N GLU A 24 -21.82 4.99 -2.01
CA GLU A 24 -21.59 4.92 -0.56
C GLU A 24 -21.83 3.52 -0.01
N ASP A 25 -22.91 2.83 -0.41
CA ASP A 25 -23.18 1.44 0.01
C ASP A 25 -22.07 0.49 -0.44
N VAL A 26 -21.57 0.66 -1.68
CA VAL A 26 -20.47 -0.18 -2.21
C VAL A 26 -19.16 0.14 -1.48
N SER A 27 -18.87 1.43 -1.23
CA SER A 27 -17.73 1.88 -0.42
C SER A 27 -17.76 1.24 0.98
N ASP A 28 -18.90 1.33 1.66
CA ASP A 28 -19.10 0.69 2.97
C ASP A 28 -18.91 -0.83 2.91
N PHE A 29 -19.34 -1.47 1.85
CA PHE A 29 -19.16 -2.91 1.69
C PHE A 29 -17.69 -3.28 1.49
N LEU A 30 -16.96 -2.54 0.65
CA LEU A 30 -15.53 -2.73 0.43
C LEU A 30 -14.75 -2.52 1.73
N THR A 31 -15.01 -1.43 2.43
CA THR A 31 -14.21 -1.02 3.59
C THR A 31 -14.59 -1.76 4.86
N ARG A 32 -15.89 -1.92 5.17
CA ARG A 32 -16.36 -2.51 6.44
C ARG A 32 -16.54 -4.01 6.38
N VAL A 33 -16.96 -4.56 5.23
CA VAL A 33 -17.25 -6.00 5.10
C VAL A 33 -16.06 -6.76 4.58
N LEU A 34 -15.46 -6.32 3.45
CA LEU A 34 -14.26 -6.95 2.92
C LEU A 34 -12.99 -6.54 3.66
N LYS A 35 -13.01 -5.41 4.37
CA LYS A 35 -11.83 -4.82 5.02
C LYS A 35 -10.70 -4.53 4.04
N GLU A 36 -11.07 -4.13 2.84
CA GLU A 36 -10.17 -3.70 1.78
C GLU A 36 -10.20 -2.16 1.66
N GLN A 37 -9.33 -1.60 0.81
CA GLN A 37 -9.40 -0.17 0.48
C GLN A 37 -10.71 0.15 -0.26
N ASP A 38 -11.13 1.40 -0.17
CA ASP A 38 -12.25 1.97 -0.95
C ASP A 38 -11.95 1.94 -2.45
N PHE A 39 -12.81 2.55 -3.28
CA PHE A 39 -12.60 2.65 -4.71
C PHE A 39 -11.19 3.15 -5.05
N ASP A 40 -10.52 2.44 -5.96
CA ASP A 40 -9.24 2.87 -6.50
C ASP A 40 -9.47 3.81 -7.70
N PHE A 41 -9.29 5.10 -7.48
CA PHE A 41 -9.45 6.11 -8.54
C PHE A 41 -8.32 6.10 -9.58
N HIS A 42 -7.27 5.27 -9.40
CA HIS A 42 -6.26 5.00 -10.43
C HIS A 42 -6.65 3.84 -11.33
N ASN A 43 -7.61 3.03 -10.90
CA ASN A 43 -8.17 1.96 -11.70
C ASN A 43 -9.35 2.47 -12.55
N PRO A 44 -9.21 2.56 -13.88
CA PRO A 44 -10.25 3.12 -14.74
C PRO A 44 -11.58 2.35 -14.64
N GLU A 45 -11.55 1.04 -14.38
CA GLU A 45 -12.78 0.26 -14.21
C GLU A 45 -13.52 0.64 -12.91
N GLU A 46 -12.78 0.86 -11.82
CA GLU A 46 -13.37 1.25 -10.54
C GLU A 46 -13.92 2.67 -10.58
N VAL A 47 -13.24 3.59 -11.25
CA VAL A 47 -13.77 4.94 -11.51
C VAL A 47 -15.06 4.90 -12.29
N ILE A 48 -15.15 4.07 -13.34
CA ILE A 48 -16.37 3.88 -14.12
C ILE A 48 -17.49 3.32 -13.24
N TYR A 49 -17.20 2.31 -12.42
CA TYR A 49 -18.18 1.73 -11.50
C TYR A 49 -18.66 2.74 -10.48
N TRP A 50 -17.73 3.48 -9.83
CA TRP A 50 -18.08 4.52 -8.88
C TRP A 50 -19.01 5.59 -9.50
N TYR A 51 -18.69 6.05 -10.72
CA TYR A 51 -19.54 6.99 -11.44
C TYR A 51 -20.93 6.42 -11.73
N CYS A 52 -20.99 5.17 -12.20
CA CYS A 52 -22.27 4.52 -12.48
C CYS A 52 -23.14 4.38 -11.22
N TYR A 53 -22.55 4.02 -10.07
CA TYR A 53 -23.27 3.97 -8.80
C TYR A 53 -23.72 5.35 -8.34
N SER A 54 -22.89 6.37 -8.45
CA SER A 54 -23.22 7.75 -8.08
C SER A 54 -24.37 8.32 -8.90
N LYS A 55 -24.53 7.83 -10.14
CA LYS A 55 -25.60 8.23 -11.07
C LYS A 55 -26.72 7.20 -11.20
N GLN A 56 -26.68 6.12 -10.45
CA GLN A 56 -27.63 5.02 -10.51
C GLN A 56 -27.80 4.46 -11.94
N LEU A 57 -26.69 4.39 -12.69
CA LEU A 57 -26.66 3.86 -14.05
C LEU A 57 -26.58 2.33 -14.03
N PRO A 58 -27.16 1.64 -15.03
CA PRO A 58 -27.09 0.19 -15.10
C PRO A 58 -25.69 -0.32 -15.51
N TYR A 59 -25.39 -1.59 -15.21
CA TYR A 59 -24.12 -2.23 -15.57
C TYR A 59 -23.79 -2.14 -17.07
N SER A 60 -24.81 -2.18 -17.94
CA SER A 60 -24.61 -2.00 -19.39
C SER A 60 -23.95 -0.67 -19.75
N LYS A 61 -24.21 0.39 -18.98
CA LYS A 61 -23.52 1.67 -19.16
C LYS A 61 -22.06 1.61 -18.70
N ALA A 62 -21.78 0.87 -17.64
CA ALA A 62 -20.39 0.66 -17.22
C ALA A 62 -19.58 -0.08 -18.31
N GLU A 63 -20.16 -1.10 -18.94
CA GLU A 63 -19.54 -1.80 -20.08
C GLU A 63 -19.33 -0.87 -21.29
N GLU A 64 -20.29 -0.02 -21.61
CA GLU A 64 -20.14 1.00 -22.66
C GLU A 64 -18.96 1.95 -22.38
N TYR A 65 -18.82 2.44 -21.14
CA TYR A 65 -17.70 3.29 -20.75
C TYR A 65 -16.36 2.56 -20.79
N LYS A 66 -16.31 1.29 -20.43
CA LYS A 66 -15.10 0.46 -20.56
C LYS A 66 -14.67 0.31 -22.01
N GLU A 67 -15.61 0.04 -22.93
CA GLU A 67 -15.29 -0.03 -24.37
C GLU A 67 -14.82 1.33 -24.90
N ASN A 68 -15.49 2.43 -24.50
CA ASN A 68 -15.05 3.79 -24.84
C ASN A 68 -13.63 4.06 -24.32
N TYR A 69 -13.31 3.64 -23.08
CA TYR A 69 -11.97 3.78 -22.53
C TYR A 69 -10.91 3.03 -23.36
N LYS A 70 -11.21 1.82 -23.84
CA LYS A 70 -10.27 1.03 -24.67
C LYS A 70 -9.93 1.76 -25.99
N SER A 71 -10.90 2.44 -26.60
CA SER A 71 -10.74 3.15 -27.87
C SER A 71 -10.35 4.63 -27.73
N MET A 72 -10.41 5.19 -26.53
CA MET A 72 -10.14 6.59 -26.24
C MET A 72 -8.68 6.96 -26.52
N GLU A 73 -8.44 8.18 -26.98
CA GLU A 73 -7.09 8.74 -27.07
C GLU A 73 -6.64 9.29 -25.71
N PRO A 74 -5.35 9.12 -25.35
CA PRO A 74 -4.78 9.69 -24.12
C PRO A 74 -4.87 11.23 -24.15
N ALA A 75 -5.02 11.86 -22.98
CA ALA A 75 -5.00 13.31 -22.88
C ALA A 75 -3.66 13.91 -23.35
N ALA A 76 -3.73 14.90 -24.24
CA ALA A 76 -2.55 15.52 -24.84
C ALA A 76 -1.81 16.50 -23.90
N ASP A 77 -2.48 17.08 -22.90
CA ASP A 77 -1.96 18.14 -22.04
C ASP A 77 -1.74 17.66 -20.61
N LYS A 78 -0.46 17.49 -20.25
CA LYS A 78 -0.02 17.03 -18.92
C LYS A 78 -0.25 18.08 -17.81
N GLY A 79 -0.35 19.35 -18.13
CA GLY A 79 -0.49 20.43 -17.13
C GLY A 79 -1.91 20.54 -16.53
N LYS A 80 -2.94 20.26 -17.31
CA LYS A 80 -4.35 20.31 -16.86
C LYS A 80 -4.76 19.10 -16.03
N VAL A 81 -3.97 18.07 -16.03
CA VAL A 81 -4.24 16.82 -15.35
C VAL A 81 -3.99 16.95 -13.84
N ALA A 82 -2.99 17.73 -13.44
CA ALA A 82 -2.71 18.02 -12.02
C ALA A 82 -3.89 18.69 -11.30
N GLU A 83 -4.67 19.53 -11.99
CA GLU A 83 -5.90 20.14 -11.46
C GLU A 83 -7.03 19.12 -11.29
N VAL A 84 -7.05 18.08 -12.12
CA VAL A 84 -8.10 17.05 -12.12
C VAL A 84 -7.95 16.07 -10.96
N ILE A 85 -6.70 15.82 -10.51
CA ILE A 85 -6.38 14.82 -9.48
C ILE A 85 -6.16 15.45 -8.09
N SER A 86 -5.93 16.77 -8.00
CA SER A 86 -5.57 17.48 -6.76
C SER A 86 -6.70 17.68 -5.72
N GLY A 87 -7.71 16.82 -5.69
CA GLY A 87 -8.62 16.71 -4.54
C GLY A 87 -9.93 17.51 -4.58
N ASP A 88 -10.04 18.54 -5.45
CA ASP A 88 -11.28 19.32 -5.62
C ASP A 88 -12.08 18.94 -6.87
N PHE A 89 -11.62 17.95 -7.62
CA PHE A 89 -12.26 17.51 -8.86
C PHE A 89 -13.35 16.48 -8.58
N THR A 90 -14.59 16.91 -8.65
CA THR A 90 -15.75 16.02 -8.58
C THR A 90 -16.14 15.50 -9.96
N ILE A 91 -16.18 14.18 -10.13
CA ILE A 91 -16.67 13.51 -11.36
C ILE A 91 -18.20 13.48 -11.33
N ASP A 92 -18.82 14.62 -11.56
CA ASP A 92 -20.27 14.80 -11.46
C ASP A 92 -20.99 14.76 -12.82
N THR A 93 -20.24 14.79 -13.93
CA THR A 93 -20.77 14.73 -15.30
C THR A 93 -20.02 13.69 -16.12
N GLU A 94 -20.66 13.21 -17.21
CA GLU A 94 -20.04 12.28 -18.17
C GLU A 94 -18.79 12.89 -18.83
N GLU A 95 -18.83 14.18 -19.17
CA GLU A 95 -17.69 14.89 -19.75
C GLU A 95 -16.47 14.85 -18.80
N LYS A 96 -16.71 15.08 -17.50
CA LYS A 96 -15.65 15.01 -16.49
C LYS A 96 -15.13 13.58 -16.32
N LEU A 97 -16.02 12.57 -16.36
CA LEU A 97 -15.60 11.17 -16.35
C LEU A 97 -14.67 10.86 -17.52
N LEU A 98 -15.09 11.20 -18.74
CA LEU A 98 -14.27 10.93 -19.94
C LEU A 98 -12.94 11.67 -19.90
N LYS A 99 -12.93 12.91 -19.42
CA LYS A 99 -11.70 13.67 -19.23
C LYS A 99 -10.76 13.00 -18.21
N TYR A 100 -11.30 12.55 -17.08
CA TYR A 100 -10.55 11.83 -16.08
C TYR A 100 -9.94 10.53 -16.63
N LEU A 101 -10.76 9.73 -17.34
CA LEU A 101 -10.32 8.49 -17.98
C LEU A 101 -9.24 8.73 -19.04
N ALA A 102 -9.34 9.83 -19.84
CA ALA A 102 -8.31 10.19 -20.80
C ALA A 102 -6.99 10.54 -20.10
N CYS A 103 -7.04 11.14 -18.92
CA CYS A 103 -5.88 11.40 -18.09
C CYS A 103 -5.25 10.11 -17.56
N LEU A 104 -6.04 9.18 -17.03
CA LEU A 104 -5.57 7.87 -16.61
C LEU A 104 -4.89 7.11 -17.77
N LYS A 105 -5.49 7.17 -18.97
CA LYS A 105 -4.94 6.51 -20.17
C LYS A 105 -3.65 7.16 -20.68
N ALA A 106 -3.42 8.42 -20.41
CA ALA A 106 -2.17 9.09 -20.72
C ALA A 106 -0.98 8.56 -19.87
N GLY A 107 -1.23 7.56 -19.02
CA GLY A 107 -0.23 6.98 -18.12
C GLY A 107 0.21 7.98 -17.07
N TRP A 108 -0.64 8.91 -16.72
CA TRP A 108 -0.30 9.98 -15.81
C TRP A 108 -0.02 9.45 -14.42
N ASP A 109 -0.69 8.35 -14.10
CA ASP A 109 -0.52 7.65 -12.86
C ASP A 109 -0.50 6.12 -13.07
N ASP A 110 0.17 5.67 -14.13
CA ASP A 110 0.50 4.25 -14.25
C ASP A 110 1.41 3.89 -13.07
N PRO A 111 0.94 3.10 -12.09
CA PRO A 111 1.74 2.73 -10.93
C PRO A 111 2.99 1.94 -11.30
N MET A 112 3.10 1.49 -12.57
CA MET A 112 4.29 0.87 -13.16
C MET A 112 5.23 1.89 -13.78
N ASN A 113 4.84 3.18 -13.89
CA ASN A 113 5.66 4.20 -14.49
C ASN A 113 6.64 4.77 -13.46
N GLU A 114 7.92 4.86 -13.83
CA GLU A 114 8.96 5.50 -13.00
C GLU A 114 8.67 6.97 -12.64
N LYS A 115 7.76 7.63 -13.36
CA LYS A 115 7.31 9.00 -13.11
C LYS A 115 6.05 9.08 -12.24
N SER A 116 5.47 7.95 -11.85
CA SER A 116 4.30 7.95 -10.96
C SER A 116 4.67 8.54 -9.60
N GLN A 117 3.74 9.26 -8.98
CA GLN A 117 3.96 9.84 -7.65
C GLN A 117 4.24 8.75 -6.61
N ALA A 118 3.56 7.61 -6.71
CA ALA A 118 3.78 6.49 -5.81
C ALA A 118 5.20 5.93 -5.93
N PHE A 119 5.73 5.78 -7.15
CA PHE A 119 7.09 5.29 -7.35
C PHE A 119 8.13 6.31 -6.85
N GLN A 120 7.94 7.60 -7.11
CA GLN A 120 8.84 8.65 -6.62
C GLN A 120 8.84 8.73 -5.07
N GLU A 121 7.67 8.64 -4.42
CA GLU A 121 7.60 8.57 -2.97
C GLU A 121 8.23 7.29 -2.42
N PHE A 122 8.00 6.15 -3.08
CA PHE A 122 8.66 4.90 -2.71
C PHE A 122 10.19 5.04 -2.75
N LEU A 123 10.76 5.63 -3.80
CA LEU A 123 12.21 5.86 -3.89
C LEU A 123 12.71 6.79 -2.79
N ARG A 124 11.98 7.87 -2.48
CA ARG A 124 12.32 8.80 -1.40
C ARG A 124 12.37 8.09 -0.05
N LEU A 125 11.32 7.33 0.28
CA LEU A 125 11.24 6.56 1.53
C LEU A 125 12.29 5.45 1.58
N LEU A 126 12.52 4.76 0.47
CA LEU A 126 13.53 3.71 0.37
C LEU A 126 14.94 4.26 0.62
N GLU A 127 15.27 5.42 0.06
CA GLU A 127 16.57 6.06 0.28
C GLU A 127 16.72 6.52 1.74
N HIS A 128 15.66 7.06 2.34
CA HIS A 128 15.66 7.44 3.75
C HIS A 128 15.85 6.20 4.65
N ALA A 129 15.12 5.12 4.41
CA ALA A 129 15.30 3.86 5.14
C ALA A 129 16.73 3.30 5.01
N LYS A 130 17.36 3.42 3.82
CA LYS A 130 18.75 3.02 3.64
C LYS A 130 19.73 3.88 4.45
N GLN A 131 19.48 5.19 4.57
CA GLN A 131 20.31 6.07 5.41
C GLN A 131 20.25 5.64 6.88
N ILE A 132 19.07 5.35 7.40
CA ILE A 132 18.87 4.86 8.76
C ILE A 132 19.61 3.52 8.96
N ILE A 133 19.43 2.55 8.06
CA ILE A 133 20.09 1.24 8.18
C ILE A 133 21.61 1.35 8.07
N ALA A 134 22.12 2.22 7.20
CA ALA A 134 23.56 2.47 7.11
C ALA A 134 24.10 3.04 8.42
N ALA A 135 23.39 3.96 9.07
CA ALA A 135 23.76 4.51 10.37
C ALA A 135 23.71 3.43 11.48
N MET A 136 22.68 2.57 11.49
CA MET A 136 22.60 1.43 12.42
C MET A 136 23.79 0.48 12.27
N TYR A 137 24.13 0.11 11.04
CA TYR A 137 25.28 -0.78 10.79
C TYR A 137 26.62 -0.10 11.08
N GLN A 138 26.74 1.20 10.84
CA GLN A 138 27.93 1.96 11.19
C GLN A 138 28.16 1.95 12.71
N LYS A 139 27.11 2.21 13.50
CA LYS A 139 27.16 2.16 14.96
C LYS A 139 27.58 0.76 15.47
N ASP A 140 27.01 -0.30 14.91
CA ASP A 140 27.34 -1.68 15.25
C ASP A 140 28.82 -2.04 14.92
N GLU A 141 29.36 -1.54 13.81
CA GLU A 141 30.78 -1.72 13.47
C GLU A 141 31.70 -0.95 14.41
N GLU A 142 31.34 0.28 14.79
CA GLU A 142 32.12 1.08 15.77
C GLU A 142 32.14 0.43 17.14
N GLU A 143 30.99 -0.08 17.62
CA GLU A 143 30.93 -0.83 18.90
C GLU A 143 31.79 -2.09 18.89
N LYS A 144 31.94 -2.74 17.71
CA LYS A 144 32.79 -3.90 17.50
C LYS A 144 34.25 -3.57 17.22
N GLY A 145 34.59 -2.27 17.17
CA GLY A 145 35.97 -1.79 16.89
C GLY A 145 36.44 -2.11 15.47
N ARG A 146 35.55 -2.09 14.48
CA ARG A 146 35.85 -2.37 13.08
C ARG A 146 35.83 -1.07 12.24
N ASP A 147 36.75 -0.98 11.28
CA ASP A 147 36.93 0.20 10.41
C ASP A 147 36.04 0.19 9.14
N LYS A 148 35.03 -0.67 9.08
CA LYS A 148 34.13 -0.73 7.92
C LYS A 148 33.20 0.47 7.89
N VAL A 149 33.18 1.19 6.76
CA VAL A 149 32.29 2.33 6.52
C VAL A 149 31.04 1.89 5.77
N TRP A 150 29.90 2.14 6.34
CA TRP A 150 28.61 1.88 5.73
C TRP A 150 28.03 3.17 5.14
N LYS A 151 27.55 3.09 3.90
CA LYS A 151 26.87 4.18 3.19
C LYS A 151 25.53 3.70 2.66
N PRO A 152 24.55 4.57 2.40
CA PRO A 152 23.24 4.20 1.85
C PRO A 152 23.33 3.35 0.56
N GLU A 153 24.33 3.63 -0.30
CA GLU A 153 24.57 2.89 -1.55
C GLU A 153 24.97 1.43 -1.31
N ASN A 154 25.50 1.12 -0.13
CA ASN A 154 25.88 -0.24 0.25
C ASN A 154 24.69 -1.06 0.76
N ILE A 155 23.56 -0.42 1.08
CA ILE A 155 22.37 -1.09 1.61
C ILE A 155 21.57 -1.70 0.47
N THR A 156 21.41 -3.00 0.50
CA THR A 156 20.72 -3.81 -0.51
C THR A 156 19.26 -4.08 -0.12
N PRO A 157 18.40 -4.49 -1.07
CA PRO A 157 17.05 -4.99 -0.73
C PRO A 157 17.04 -6.13 0.29
N SER A 158 18.14 -6.91 0.36
CA SER A 158 18.28 -7.98 1.36
C SER A 158 18.50 -7.43 2.76
N ASP A 159 19.23 -6.32 2.89
CA ASP A 159 19.45 -5.67 4.18
C ASP A 159 18.16 -5.03 4.70
N LEU A 160 17.41 -4.37 3.83
CA LEU A 160 16.08 -3.85 4.15
C LEU A 160 15.13 -4.96 4.62
N GLU A 161 15.06 -6.08 3.89
CA GLU A 161 14.25 -7.24 4.30
C GLU A 161 14.65 -7.77 5.68
N LYS A 162 15.95 -7.89 5.96
CA LYS A 162 16.45 -8.38 7.24
C LYS A 162 16.09 -7.48 8.41
N VAL A 163 16.14 -6.16 8.22
CA VAL A 163 15.88 -5.20 9.29
C VAL A 163 14.37 -5.06 9.51
N ILE A 164 13.60 -4.86 8.45
CA ILE A 164 12.14 -4.61 8.54
C ILE A 164 11.37 -5.91 8.85
N CYS A 165 11.83 -7.07 8.34
CA CYS A 165 11.20 -8.37 8.57
C CYS A 165 11.94 -9.23 9.62
N ASN A 166 12.62 -8.61 10.56
CA ASN A 166 13.47 -9.30 11.54
C ASN A 166 12.74 -10.40 12.34
N GLY A 167 11.46 -10.21 12.66
CA GLY A 167 10.64 -11.19 13.40
C GLY A 167 10.16 -12.38 12.59
N ILE A 168 10.42 -12.46 11.26
CA ILE A 168 9.99 -13.59 10.46
C ILE A 168 11.00 -14.74 10.55
N PRO A 169 10.61 -15.93 11.09
CA PRO A 169 11.52 -17.04 11.28
C PRO A 169 12.15 -17.54 9.98
N ILE A 170 13.38 -18.03 10.08
CA ILE A 170 14.15 -18.59 8.97
C ILE A 170 13.95 -20.12 8.95
N ASN A 171 13.75 -20.70 7.78
CA ASN A 171 13.68 -22.14 7.60
C ASN A 171 15.09 -22.79 7.59
N LYS A 172 15.15 -24.14 7.57
CA LYS A 172 16.40 -24.91 7.55
C LYS A 172 17.33 -24.59 6.36
N MET A 173 16.81 -23.97 5.30
CA MET A 173 17.59 -23.55 4.12
C MET A 173 18.05 -22.08 4.18
N GLY A 174 17.85 -21.39 5.30
CA GLY A 174 18.23 -19.97 5.46
C GLY A 174 17.28 -18.97 4.79
N ASN A 175 16.11 -19.42 4.29
CA ASN A 175 15.09 -18.54 3.72
C ASN A 175 14.02 -18.22 4.78
N LEU A 176 13.41 -17.03 4.69
CA LEU A 176 12.27 -16.69 5.53
C LEU A 176 11.14 -17.69 5.34
N LYS A 177 10.47 -18.11 6.43
CA LYS A 177 9.28 -18.98 6.34
C LYS A 177 8.24 -18.39 5.39
N LYS A 178 7.46 -19.27 4.74
CA LYS A 178 6.40 -18.85 3.81
C LYS A 178 5.29 -18.11 4.55
N MET A 179 4.74 -17.08 3.93
CA MET A 179 3.63 -16.30 4.48
C MET A 179 2.40 -17.17 4.81
N SER A 180 2.15 -18.23 4.02
CA SER A 180 1.05 -19.18 4.28
C SER A 180 1.11 -19.87 5.65
N ALA A 181 2.27 -19.90 6.28
CA ALA A 181 2.47 -20.48 7.61
C ALA A 181 2.20 -19.48 8.76
N SER A 182 1.93 -18.22 8.46
CA SER A 182 1.62 -17.18 9.46
C SER A 182 0.12 -16.92 9.51
N ILE A 183 -0.43 -16.85 10.74
CA ILE A 183 -1.82 -16.45 10.96
C ILE A 183 -2.02 -14.98 10.56
N LEU A 184 -1.10 -14.09 10.94
CA LEU A 184 -1.15 -12.67 10.58
C LEU A 184 -1.15 -12.44 9.08
N ALA A 185 -0.32 -13.17 8.34
CA ALA A 185 -0.23 -13.01 6.90
C ALA A 185 -1.57 -13.23 6.17
N LYS A 186 -2.43 -14.11 6.69
CA LYS A 186 -3.77 -14.34 6.14
C LYS A 186 -4.65 -13.09 6.25
N HIS A 187 -4.47 -12.30 7.32
CA HIS A 187 -5.18 -11.05 7.54
C HIS A 187 -4.59 -9.87 6.77
N PHE A 188 -3.34 -9.95 6.35
CA PHE A 188 -2.61 -8.90 5.63
C PHE A 188 -2.52 -9.17 4.12
N SER A 189 -3.50 -9.88 3.55
CA SER A 189 -3.55 -10.21 2.11
C SER A 189 -2.28 -10.93 1.62
N GLN A 190 -1.58 -11.66 2.51
CA GLN A 190 -0.33 -12.38 2.27
C GLN A 190 0.80 -11.50 1.68
N LYS A 191 0.80 -10.20 1.98
CA LYS A 191 1.84 -9.27 1.54
C LYS A 191 2.99 -9.23 2.56
N ARG A 192 4.20 -9.12 2.04
CA ARG A 192 5.43 -8.96 2.82
C ARG A 192 6.39 -8.02 2.09
N PHE A 193 7.01 -7.12 2.84
CA PHE A 193 8.05 -6.22 2.34
C PHE A 193 9.36 -7.00 2.16
N SER A 194 9.42 -7.81 1.10
CA SER A 194 10.54 -8.72 0.83
C SER A 194 11.52 -8.13 -0.18
N ARG A 195 12.78 -8.62 -0.15
CA ARG A 195 13.78 -8.29 -1.15
C ARG A 195 13.29 -8.49 -2.57
N GLN A 196 12.50 -9.55 -2.81
CA GLN A 196 11.95 -9.84 -4.12
C GLN A 196 10.92 -8.79 -4.54
N ARG A 197 10.05 -8.35 -3.62
CA ARG A 197 9.06 -7.30 -3.87
C ARG A 197 9.76 -5.97 -4.16
N ILE A 198 10.72 -5.55 -3.31
CA ILE A 198 11.51 -4.34 -3.52
C ILE A 198 12.19 -4.36 -4.89
N THR A 199 12.86 -5.47 -5.22
CA THR A 199 13.55 -5.62 -6.52
C THR A 199 12.57 -5.58 -7.69
N ASN A 200 11.37 -6.17 -7.57
CA ASN A 200 10.37 -6.14 -8.63
C ASN A 200 9.79 -4.72 -8.83
N ILE A 201 9.58 -3.97 -7.76
CA ILE A 201 9.16 -2.56 -7.83
C ILE A 201 10.25 -1.73 -8.53
N LEU A 202 11.50 -1.84 -8.09
CA LEU A 202 12.63 -1.11 -8.70
C LEU A 202 12.85 -1.45 -10.19
N ASN A 203 12.48 -2.64 -10.62
CA ASN A 203 12.53 -3.07 -12.03
C ASN A 203 11.20 -2.87 -12.78
N HIS A 204 10.26 -2.11 -12.23
CA HIS A 204 8.95 -1.83 -12.83
C HIS A 204 8.14 -3.10 -13.20
N LYS A 205 8.31 -4.19 -12.45
CA LYS A 205 7.54 -5.43 -12.62
C LYS A 205 6.29 -5.49 -11.75
N PHE A 206 6.31 -4.76 -10.64
CA PHE A 206 5.19 -4.61 -9.71
C PHE A 206 4.93 -3.13 -9.46
N PRO A 207 3.66 -2.72 -9.35
CA PRO A 207 3.32 -1.38 -8.92
C PRO A 207 3.71 -1.18 -7.45
N VAL A 208 3.95 0.09 -7.09
CA VAL A 208 4.02 0.49 -5.70
C VAL A 208 2.60 0.50 -5.13
N GLU A 209 2.40 -0.21 -4.05
CA GLU A 209 1.14 -0.27 -3.35
C GLU A 209 1.20 0.53 -2.04
N ARG A 210 0.04 0.87 -1.52
CA ARG A 210 -0.15 1.50 -0.21
C ARG A 210 0.63 0.79 0.90
N PHE A 211 0.61 -0.55 0.89
CA PHE A 211 1.36 -1.39 1.81
C PHE A 211 2.86 -1.05 1.83
N ASP A 212 3.47 -0.83 0.68
CA ASP A 212 4.91 -0.57 0.57
C ASP A 212 5.29 0.78 1.19
N LEU A 213 4.49 1.80 0.90
CA LEU A 213 4.70 3.15 1.43
C LEU A 213 4.54 3.19 2.95
N LEU A 214 3.46 2.61 3.46
CA LEU A 214 3.17 2.58 4.89
C LEU A 214 4.19 1.73 5.68
N THR A 215 4.71 0.65 5.09
CA THR A 215 5.76 -0.16 5.75
C THR A 215 7.06 0.63 5.88
N LEU A 216 7.48 1.34 4.83
CA LEU A 216 8.68 2.16 4.87
C LEU A 216 8.53 3.33 5.85
N GLU A 217 7.40 4.04 5.81
CA GLU A 217 7.13 5.15 6.71
C GLU A 217 7.08 4.68 8.17
N PHE A 218 6.42 3.55 8.44
CA PHE A 218 6.43 2.93 9.78
C PHE A 218 7.85 2.67 10.28
N PHE A 219 8.69 2.09 9.43
CA PHE A 219 10.09 1.82 9.78
C PHE A 219 10.85 3.12 10.10
N ILE A 220 10.72 4.14 9.25
CA ILE A 220 11.39 5.44 9.41
C ILE A 220 10.98 6.07 10.74
N VAL A 221 9.68 6.24 10.97
CA VAL A 221 9.15 6.86 12.19
C VAL A 221 9.53 6.07 13.44
N SER A 222 9.50 4.73 13.36
CA SER A 222 9.90 3.86 14.48
C SER A 222 11.36 4.03 14.89
N GLN A 223 12.23 4.42 13.96
CA GLN A 223 13.66 4.60 14.21
C GLN A 223 14.03 6.04 14.56
N GLU A 224 13.46 7.02 13.86
CA GLU A 224 13.78 8.43 14.10
C GLU A 224 13.16 8.98 15.40
N MET A 225 12.02 8.41 15.81
CA MET A 225 11.31 8.79 17.03
C MET A 225 11.34 7.67 18.09
N GLU A 226 12.42 6.88 18.13
CA GLU A 226 12.55 5.74 19.06
C GLU A 226 12.41 6.18 20.53
N ASP A 227 13.01 7.32 20.90
CA ASP A 227 13.02 7.87 22.25
C ASP A 227 11.83 8.82 22.53
N ASP A 228 10.96 9.09 21.55
CA ASP A 228 9.84 10.01 21.69
C ASP A 228 8.62 9.34 22.36
N ASP A 229 7.71 10.18 22.86
CA ASP A 229 6.44 9.68 23.40
C ASP A 229 5.66 8.87 22.37
N PRO A 230 5.13 7.69 22.71
CA PRO A 230 4.39 6.85 21.80
C PRO A 230 3.20 7.55 21.12
N TYR A 231 2.55 8.48 21.83
CA TYR A 231 1.42 9.23 21.29
C TYR A 231 1.84 10.27 20.27
N ASP A 232 2.97 10.96 20.50
CA ASP A 232 3.54 11.91 19.54
C ASP A 232 4.02 11.18 18.29
N ARG A 233 4.67 10.04 18.44
CA ARG A 233 5.08 9.14 17.35
C ARG A 233 3.88 8.67 16.50
N TYR A 234 2.81 8.25 17.16
CA TYR A 234 1.57 7.85 16.50
C TYR A 234 0.96 8.98 15.66
N HIS A 235 0.87 10.18 16.22
CA HIS A 235 0.33 11.33 15.50
C HIS A 235 1.20 11.75 14.33
N HIS A 236 2.52 11.78 14.52
CA HIS A 236 3.46 12.08 13.46
C HIS A 236 3.34 11.10 12.29
N PHE A 237 3.26 9.80 12.59
CA PHE A 237 3.06 8.79 11.54
C PHE A 237 1.75 9.01 10.77
N ILE A 238 0.64 9.29 11.45
CA ILE A 238 -0.65 9.52 10.77
C ILE A 238 -0.54 10.73 9.83
N GLU A 239 0.01 11.85 10.30
CA GLU A 239 0.15 13.07 9.49
C GLU A 239 1.02 12.83 8.25
N GLU A 240 2.19 12.22 8.41
CA GLU A 240 3.09 11.93 7.30
C GLU A 240 2.52 10.88 6.33
N ALA A 241 1.96 9.80 6.86
CA ALA A 241 1.34 8.77 6.04
C ALA A 241 0.14 9.32 5.23
N GLN A 242 -0.71 10.16 5.83
CA GLN A 242 -1.80 10.82 5.11
C GLN A 242 -1.27 11.75 4.02
N ARG A 243 -0.20 12.50 4.29
CA ARG A 243 0.47 13.37 3.31
C ARG A 243 1.01 12.55 2.12
N ILE A 244 1.68 11.43 2.41
CA ILE A 244 2.22 10.51 1.39
C ILE A 244 1.09 9.90 0.55
N LEU A 245 0.07 9.35 1.20
CA LEU A 245 -1.05 8.70 0.53
C LEU A 245 -1.82 9.70 -0.35
N LYS A 246 -2.11 10.90 0.17
CA LYS A 246 -2.77 11.98 -0.60
C LYS A 246 -1.94 12.36 -1.83
N LYS A 247 -0.63 12.51 -1.68
CA LYS A 247 0.27 12.82 -2.80
C LYS A 247 0.29 11.72 -3.87
N CYS A 248 0.12 10.46 -3.43
CA CYS A 248 0.03 9.30 -4.33
C CYS A 248 -1.39 9.05 -4.85
N GLY A 249 -2.36 9.91 -4.55
CA GLY A 249 -3.75 9.74 -4.93
C GLY A 249 -4.44 8.54 -4.27
N MET A 250 -3.91 8.08 -3.15
CA MET A 250 -4.45 6.97 -2.36
C MET A 250 -5.36 7.50 -1.25
N SER A 251 -6.35 6.69 -0.84
CA SER A 251 -7.25 7.03 0.27
C SER A 251 -6.48 7.23 1.59
N GLU A 252 -7.08 7.96 2.53
CA GLU A 252 -6.52 8.19 3.87
C GLU A 252 -6.33 6.87 4.64
N ILE A 253 -5.54 6.93 5.75
CA ILE A 253 -5.37 5.78 6.65
C ILE A 253 -6.72 5.27 7.11
N TYR A 254 -6.88 3.96 7.01
CA TYR A 254 -8.11 3.28 7.34
C TYR A 254 -7.88 2.27 8.46
N ILE A 255 -8.22 2.67 9.69
CA ILE A 255 -7.96 1.89 10.91
C ILE A 255 -8.65 0.51 10.96
N VAL A 256 -9.65 0.27 10.11
CA VAL A 256 -10.30 -1.05 9.99
C VAL A 256 -9.50 -1.99 9.07
N ASN A 257 -8.56 -1.47 8.28
CA ASN A 257 -7.61 -2.32 7.57
C ASN A 257 -6.69 -3.01 8.59
N PRO A 258 -6.64 -4.35 8.62
CA PRO A 258 -5.89 -5.08 9.64
C PRO A 258 -4.40 -4.72 9.67
N TYR A 259 -3.79 -4.50 8.52
CA TYR A 259 -2.36 -4.14 8.45
C TYR A 259 -2.10 -2.72 8.98
N GLU A 260 -2.92 -1.75 8.59
CA GLU A 260 -2.79 -0.37 9.07
C GLU A 260 -3.05 -0.27 10.57
N CYS A 261 -4.10 -0.95 11.05
CA CYS A 261 -4.37 -1.07 12.49
C CYS A 261 -3.16 -1.67 13.23
N PHE A 262 -2.55 -2.72 12.69
CA PHE A 262 -1.37 -3.35 13.27
C PHE A 262 -0.18 -2.40 13.37
N LEU A 263 0.13 -1.64 12.31
CA LEU A 263 1.19 -0.62 12.35
C LEU A 263 0.91 0.44 13.43
N LEU A 264 -0.32 0.95 13.48
CA LEU A 264 -0.73 1.96 14.47
C LEU A 264 -0.62 1.46 15.90
N MET A 265 -0.99 0.20 16.14
CA MET A 265 -0.85 -0.42 17.47
C MET A 265 0.60 -0.59 17.89
N CYS A 266 1.49 -0.96 16.96
CA CYS A 266 2.92 -1.03 17.24
C CYS A 266 3.50 0.35 17.63
N LEU A 267 3.11 1.42 16.92
CA LEU A 267 3.59 2.78 17.17
C LEU A 267 3.23 3.31 18.57
N LEU A 268 2.16 2.81 19.15
CA LEU A 268 1.72 3.17 20.51
C LEU A 268 2.50 2.44 21.63
N THR A 269 3.52 1.67 21.29
CA THR A 269 4.38 0.96 22.23
C THR A 269 5.73 1.68 22.40
N ASP A 270 6.46 1.38 23.47
CA ASP A 270 7.78 1.98 23.72
C ASP A 270 8.81 1.59 22.64
N CYS A 271 8.70 0.39 22.10
CA CYS A 271 9.62 -0.14 21.09
C CYS A 271 8.88 -0.67 19.85
N PRO A 272 8.39 0.19 18.94
CA PRO A 272 7.50 -0.20 17.84
C PRO A 272 8.02 -1.31 16.95
N LEU A 273 9.28 -1.21 16.52
CA LEU A 273 9.88 -2.19 15.61
C LEU A 273 10.12 -3.54 16.31
N ALA A 274 10.46 -3.53 17.59
CA ALA A 274 10.62 -4.76 18.37
C ALA A 274 9.27 -5.49 18.52
N VAL A 275 8.21 -4.76 18.88
CA VAL A 275 6.85 -5.32 19.00
C VAL A 275 6.34 -5.81 17.64
N PHE A 276 6.57 -5.06 16.57
CA PHE A 276 6.25 -5.50 15.20
C PHE A 276 6.92 -6.84 14.88
N SER A 277 8.23 -6.97 15.18
CA SER A 277 8.99 -8.19 14.95
C SER A 277 8.53 -9.36 15.81
N GLU A 278 8.27 -9.14 17.09
CA GLU A 278 7.81 -10.16 18.04
C GLU A 278 6.43 -10.73 17.65
N ILE A 279 5.49 -9.87 17.27
CA ILE A 279 4.16 -10.32 16.84
C ILE A 279 4.25 -11.12 15.53
N TRP A 280 5.13 -10.73 14.59
CA TRP A 280 5.39 -11.53 13.41
C TRP A 280 5.95 -12.90 13.77
N GLU A 281 6.94 -12.99 14.66
CA GLU A 281 7.53 -14.24 15.13
C GLU A 281 6.47 -15.15 15.76
N MET A 282 5.71 -14.64 16.72
CA MET A 282 4.62 -15.37 17.41
C MET A 282 3.57 -15.89 16.43
N SER A 283 3.31 -15.17 15.34
CA SER A 283 2.31 -15.59 14.36
C SER A 283 2.66 -16.89 13.60
N TYR A 284 3.92 -17.33 13.68
CA TYR A 284 4.40 -18.58 13.11
C TYR A 284 4.50 -19.72 14.13
N GLU A 285 4.47 -19.43 15.43
CA GLU A 285 4.64 -20.45 16.48
C GLU A 285 3.37 -21.28 16.70
N GLU A 286 2.18 -20.67 16.54
CA GLU A 286 0.90 -21.35 16.74
C GLU A 286 0.59 -22.43 15.67
N ASN A 287 1.33 -22.47 14.57
CA ASN A 287 1.22 -23.51 13.57
C ASN A 287 2.30 -24.58 13.77
N GLY A 288 2.44 -25.08 15.03
CA GLY A 288 3.36 -26.13 15.37
C GLY A 288 3.21 -27.35 14.47
N GLU A 289 4.35 -27.81 13.94
CA GLU A 289 4.61 -29.16 13.45
C GLU A 289 3.60 -29.73 12.40
N GLU A 290 3.70 -29.24 11.16
CA GLU A 290 3.55 -30.14 10.02
C GLU A 290 4.71 -29.94 9.06
N GLU A 291 5.58 -30.95 9.03
CA GLU A 291 6.68 -31.11 8.08
C GLU A 291 6.18 -31.30 6.65
#